data_38102b4beca10341e07530dabf21c955
#
_entry.id   38102b4beca10341e07530dabf21c955
#
_cell.length_a   1.000
_cell.length_b   1.000
_cell.length_c   1.000
_cell.angle_alpha   90.00
_cell.angle_beta   90.00
_cell.angle_gamma   90.00
#
_symmetry.space_group_name_H-M   'P 1'
#
loop_
_entity.id
_entity.type
_entity.pdbx_description
1 polymer ?
#
loop_
_entity_poly.entity_id
_entity_poly.type
_entity_poly.pdbx_seq_one_letter_code
_entity_poly.pdbx_strand_id
1 'polypeptide(L)'
;NVVEKTEKGLTTQYRYDALKHPVQYLYPSLEDGSMKVIVSVDYDEEGNAVQYKDIYDHVIKREYDANSNMIAETNSNGFITRYQYDSLNNMTKVQSPLERVMKYDYDGNNNLVERSYNDKKATYEYDEADNLIKEVSEYGLTETYQYDDFGQMTSYTKNDGTTINYSYDALGRKLSEGTRQFKYDAYDNLLEADYNNKSVKYTYDKFNNITKVKDANDNNVEYKWDIYGNRTEI
;
A
#
# COMPACT_ATOMS: atom_id res chain seq x y z
N ASN A 1 -10.17 8.17 -29.73
CA ASN A 1 -9.24 9.28 -29.45
C ASN A 1 -7.84 8.76 -29.16
N VAL A 2 -6.80 9.50 -29.61
CA VAL A 2 -5.39 9.20 -29.29
C VAL A 2 -4.87 10.28 -28.35
N VAL A 3 -4.17 9.87 -27.28
CA VAL A 3 -3.46 10.77 -26.35
C VAL A 3 -1.99 10.36 -26.34
N GLU A 4 -1.11 11.35 -26.48
CA GLU A 4 0.34 11.16 -26.46
C GLU A 4 0.92 11.61 -25.12
N LYS A 5 1.88 10.85 -24.61
CA LYS A 5 2.68 11.21 -23.44
C LYS A 5 4.16 11.11 -23.81
N THR A 6 4.90 12.19 -23.57
CA THR A 6 6.36 12.22 -23.79
C THR A 6 7.07 12.37 -22.46
N GLU A 7 7.91 11.40 -22.12
CA GLU A 7 8.79 11.43 -20.94
C GLU A 7 10.22 11.10 -21.36
N LYS A 8 11.18 11.94 -20.94
CA LYS A 8 12.62 11.76 -21.22
C LYS A 8 12.93 11.52 -22.71
N GLY A 9 12.18 12.20 -23.60
CA GLY A 9 12.35 12.09 -25.05
C GLY A 9 11.68 10.88 -25.71
N LEU A 10 10.94 10.07 -24.95
CA LEU A 10 10.20 8.93 -25.45
C LEU A 10 8.69 9.27 -25.50
N THR A 11 8.08 9.16 -26.68
CA THR A 11 6.64 9.39 -26.86
C THR A 11 5.91 8.05 -26.90
N THR A 12 4.90 7.90 -26.05
CA THR A 12 3.97 6.76 -26.02
C THR A 12 2.57 7.24 -26.41
N GLN A 13 1.74 6.35 -26.93
CA GLN A 13 0.36 6.68 -27.32
C GLN A 13 -0.64 5.77 -26.61
N TYR A 14 -1.78 6.36 -26.27
CA TYR A 14 -2.97 5.64 -25.79
C TYR A 14 -4.11 5.87 -26.76
N ARG A 15 -4.78 4.81 -27.16
CA ARG A 15 -6.02 4.90 -27.96
C ARG A 15 -7.20 4.58 -27.06
N TYR A 16 -8.27 5.33 -27.24
CA TYR A 16 -9.49 5.23 -26.47
C TYR A 16 -10.68 4.94 -27.37
N ASP A 17 -11.64 4.17 -26.86
CA ASP A 17 -12.94 3.97 -27.51
C ASP A 17 -13.84 5.22 -27.42
N ALA A 18 -15.10 5.09 -27.83
CA ALA A 18 -16.07 6.17 -27.74
C ALA A 18 -16.49 6.53 -26.31
N LEU A 19 -16.40 5.58 -25.38
CA LEU A 19 -16.73 5.73 -23.97
C LEU A 19 -15.52 6.19 -23.14
N LYS A 20 -14.38 6.45 -23.81
CA LYS A 20 -13.10 6.87 -23.21
C LYS A 20 -12.38 5.77 -22.40
N HIS A 21 -12.65 4.49 -22.64
CA HIS A 21 -11.83 3.42 -22.11
C HIS A 21 -10.53 3.29 -22.90
N PRO A 22 -9.36 3.09 -22.27
CA PRO A 22 -8.09 2.93 -22.95
C PRO A 22 -7.99 1.54 -23.60
N VAL A 23 -8.25 1.45 -24.90
CA VAL A 23 -8.28 0.16 -25.65
C VAL A 23 -6.93 -0.29 -26.19
N GLN A 24 -5.97 0.61 -26.37
CA GLN A 24 -4.62 0.25 -26.82
C GLN A 24 -3.57 1.15 -26.21
N TYR A 25 -2.44 0.53 -25.84
CA TYR A 25 -1.20 1.18 -25.47
C TYR A 25 -0.15 0.90 -26.54
N LEU A 26 0.48 1.97 -27.06
CA LEU A 26 1.46 1.89 -28.15
C LEU A 26 2.80 2.46 -27.69
N TYR A 27 3.86 1.82 -28.17
CA TYR A 27 5.23 2.18 -27.91
C TYR A 27 6.02 2.29 -29.22
N PRO A 28 6.97 3.21 -29.36
CA PRO A 28 7.78 3.33 -30.56
C PRO A 28 8.73 2.13 -30.70
N SER A 29 8.73 1.53 -31.88
CA SER A 29 9.67 0.48 -32.25
C SER A 29 11.11 1.02 -32.25
N LEU A 30 12.04 0.28 -31.69
CA LEU A 30 13.47 0.61 -31.70
C LEU A 30 14.11 0.47 -33.10
N GLU A 31 13.46 -0.26 -34.01
CA GLU A 31 14.00 -0.55 -35.34
C GLU A 31 13.73 0.59 -36.32
N ASP A 32 12.49 1.09 -36.33
CA ASP A 32 12.01 2.04 -37.36
C ASP A 32 11.24 3.24 -36.79
N GLY A 33 11.09 3.32 -35.45
CA GLY A 33 10.35 4.37 -34.77
C GLY A 33 8.81 4.29 -34.95
N SER A 34 8.29 3.30 -35.67
CA SER A 34 6.85 3.12 -35.83
C SER A 34 6.17 2.75 -34.52
N MET A 35 4.94 3.24 -34.31
CA MET A 35 4.17 2.92 -33.10
C MET A 35 3.59 1.52 -33.19
N LYS A 36 4.01 0.63 -32.28
CA LYS A 36 3.50 -0.75 -32.16
C LYS A 36 2.58 -0.88 -30.96
N VAL A 37 1.47 -1.60 -31.13
CA VAL A 37 0.57 -1.93 -30.03
C VAL A 37 1.27 -2.91 -29.11
N ILE A 38 1.48 -2.49 -27.87
CA ILE A 38 2.10 -3.32 -26.81
C ILE A 38 1.03 -4.11 -26.06
N VAL A 39 -0.12 -3.45 -25.78
CA VAL A 39 -1.26 -4.05 -25.09
C VAL A 39 -2.53 -3.55 -25.78
N SER A 40 -3.49 -4.45 -25.99
CA SER A 40 -4.88 -4.13 -26.30
C SER A 40 -5.80 -4.62 -25.19
N VAL A 41 -6.90 -3.90 -24.97
CA VAL A 41 -7.90 -4.20 -23.92
C VAL A 41 -9.28 -4.16 -24.54
N ASP A 42 -10.09 -5.19 -24.27
CA ASP A 42 -11.50 -5.23 -24.63
C ASP A 42 -12.35 -5.04 -23.36
N TYR A 43 -13.49 -4.38 -23.51
CA TYR A 43 -14.41 -4.07 -22.42
C TYR A 43 -15.79 -4.66 -22.69
N ASP A 44 -16.54 -4.99 -21.62
CA ASP A 44 -17.96 -5.32 -21.70
C ASP A 44 -18.83 -4.05 -21.76
N GLU A 45 -20.16 -4.22 -21.77
CA GLU A 45 -21.12 -3.11 -21.85
C GLU A 45 -21.13 -2.25 -20.58
N GLU A 46 -20.74 -2.82 -19.43
CA GLU A 46 -20.64 -2.18 -18.14
C GLU A 46 -19.30 -1.42 -17.95
N GLY A 47 -18.34 -1.60 -18.90
CA GLY A 47 -17.03 -0.97 -18.86
C GLY A 47 -15.97 -1.74 -18.08
N ASN A 48 -16.21 -3.02 -17.76
CA ASN A 48 -15.20 -3.88 -17.17
C ASN A 48 -14.23 -4.39 -18.22
N ALA A 49 -12.93 -4.42 -17.93
CA ALA A 49 -11.90 -4.90 -18.85
C ALA A 49 -11.90 -6.44 -18.88
N VAL A 50 -12.51 -7.03 -19.91
CA VAL A 50 -12.73 -8.48 -20.04
C VAL A 50 -11.58 -9.22 -20.70
N GLN A 51 -10.75 -8.53 -21.51
CA GLN A 51 -9.60 -9.16 -22.15
C GLN A 51 -8.43 -8.20 -22.27
N TYR A 52 -7.24 -8.74 -22.02
CA TYR A 52 -5.96 -8.09 -22.28
C TYR A 52 -5.15 -8.96 -23.24
N LYS A 53 -4.56 -8.35 -24.25
CA LYS A 53 -3.68 -9.05 -25.19
C LYS A 53 -2.39 -8.26 -25.36
N ASP A 54 -1.24 -8.91 -25.14
CA ASP A 54 0.06 -8.29 -25.32
C ASP A 54 0.62 -8.45 -26.75
N ILE A 55 1.79 -7.88 -27.01
CA ILE A 55 2.48 -7.90 -28.30
C ILE A 55 2.91 -9.33 -28.72
N TYR A 56 2.95 -10.29 -27.80
CA TYR A 56 3.32 -11.68 -28.05
C TYR A 56 2.09 -12.59 -28.18
N ASP A 57 0.91 -12.02 -28.34
CA ASP A 57 -0.38 -12.72 -28.39
C ASP A 57 -0.77 -13.46 -27.10
N HIS A 58 -0.13 -13.17 -25.97
CA HIS A 58 -0.60 -13.67 -24.69
C HIS A 58 -1.92 -12.99 -24.32
N VAL A 59 -2.91 -13.80 -23.99
CA VAL A 59 -4.26 -13.32 -23.66
C VAL A 59 -4.59 -13.64 -22.20
N ILE A 60 -5.04 -12.63 -21.46
CA ILE A 60 -5.68 -12.76 -20.14
C ILE A 60 -7.14 -12.42 -20.33
N LYS A 61 -8.05 -13.26 -19.82
CA LYS A 61 -9.49 -13.03 -19.84
C LYS A 61 -10.03 -12.91 -18.43
N ARG A 62 -11.03 -12.05 -18.25
CA ARG A 62 -11.72 -11.83 -16.99
C ARG A 62 -13.21 -11.90 -17.18
N GLU A 63 -13.88 -12.44 -16.17
CA GLU A 63 -15.34 -12.51 -16.07
C GLU A 63 -15.76 -11.75 -14.81
N TYR A 64 -16.88 -11.05 -14.92
CA TYR A 64 -17.41 -10.21 -13.87
C TYR A 64 -18.85 -10.60 -13.52
N ASP A 65 -19.28 -10.35 -12.29
CA ASP A 65 -20.68 -10.44 -11.89
C ASP A 65 -21.43 -9.14 -12.22
N ALA A 66 -22.73 -9.10 -11.90
CA ALA A 66 -23.58 -7.93 -12.14
C ALA A 66 -23.19 -6.69 -11.31
N ASN A 67 -22.36 -6.86 -10.28
CA ASN A 67 -21.83 -5.77 -9.44
C ASN A 67 -20.43 -5.33 -9.88
N SER A 68 -19.93 -5.82 -11.04
CA SER A 68 -18.57 -5.60 -11.55
C SER A 68 -17.45 -6.19 -10.66
N ASN A 69 -17.77 -7.20 -9.83
CA ASN A 69 -16.74 -7.95 -9.14
C ASN A 69 -16.16 -9.00 -10.07
N MET A 70 -14.83 -9.10 -10.13
CA MET A 70 -14.16 -10.10 -10.98
C MET A 70 -14.33 -11.50 -10.37
N ILE A 71 -15.12 -12.37 -11.04
CA ILE A 71 -15.41 -13.74 -10.59
C ILE A 71 -14.47 -14.80 -11.17
N ALA A 72 -13.80 -14.51 -12.28
CA ALA A 72 -12.77 -15.39 -12.84
C ALA A 72 -11.70 -14.60 -13.60
N GLU A 73 -10.46 -15.10 -13.53
CA GLU A 73 -9.36 -14.68 -14.40
C GLU A 73 -8.71 -15.91 -15.03
N THR A 74 -8.63 -15.93 -16.36
CA THR A 74 -7.92 -16.94 -17.14
C THR A 74 -6.62 -16.34 -17.64
N ASN A 75 -5.47 -16.89 -17.23
CA ASN A 75 -4.17 -16.42 -17.71
C ASN A 75 -3.84 -16.94 -19.12
N SER A 76 -2.74 -16.46 -19.70
CA SER A 76 -2.31 -16.82 -21.06
C SER A 76 -2.03 -18.32 -21.29
N ASN A 77 -1.86 -19.09 -20.22
CA ASN A 77 -1.68 -20.55 -20.29
C ASN A 77 -3.01 -21.32 -20.12
N GLY A 78 -4.13 -20.62 -20.02
CA GLY A 78 -5.45 -21.22 -19.83
C GLY A 78 -5.78 -21.59 -18.38
N PHE A 79 -4.92 -21.27 -17.40
CA PHE A 79 -5.20 -21.51 -15.99
C PHE A 79 -6.21 -20.50 -15.45
N ILE A 80 -7.19 -20.99 -14.69
CA ILE A 80 -8.30 -20.18 -14.20
C ILE A 80 -8.20 -20.01 -12.67
N THR A 81 -8.18 -18.76 -12.20
CA THR A 81 -8.43 -18.39 -10.80
C THR A 81 -9.87 -17.92 -10.66
N ARG A 82 -10.60 -18.38 -9.63
CA ARG A 82 -12.00 -18.01 -9.37
C ARG A 82 -12.12 -17.28 -8.05
N TYR A 83 -13.05 -16.34 -8.02
CA TYR A 83 -13.33 -15.49 -6.87
C TYR A 83 -14.82 -15.57 -6.52
N GLN A 84 -15.14 -15.43 -5.24
CA GLN A 84 -16.51 -15.31 -4.75
C GLN A 84 -16.61 -14.13 -3.80
N TYR A 85 -17.77 -13.52 -3.79
CA TYR A 85 -18.04 -12.33 -2.98
C TYR A 85 -19.34 -12.51 -2.19
N ASP A 86 -19.48 -11.79 -1.11
CA ASP A 86 -20.74 -11.67 -0.38
C ASP A 86 -21.61 -10.56 -0.99
N SER A 87 -22.77 -10.32 -0.38
CA SER A 87 -23.73 -9.29 -0.83
C SER A 87 -23.24 -7.86 -0.64
N LEU A 88 -22.17 -7.66 0.14
CA LEU A 88 -21.52 -6.36 0.38
C LEU A 88 -20.28 -6.17 -0.50
N ASN A 89 -20.03 -7.09 -1.46
CA ASN A 89 -18.88 -7.14 -2.35
C ASN A 89 -17.54 -7.42 -1.64
N ASN A 90 -17.55 -8.01 -0.45
CA ASN A 90 -16.34 -8.51 0.19
C ASN A 90 -15.95 -9.84 -0.45
N MET A 91 -14.68 -10.02 -0.78
CA MET A 91 -14.18 -11.28 -1.34
C MET A 91 -14.16 -12.38 -0.26
N THR A 92 -15.01 -13.41 -0.42
CA THR A 92 -15.12 -14.51 0.55
C THR A 92 -14.30 -15.73 0.17
N LYS A 93 -13.91 -15.87 -1.11
CA LYS A 93 -13.13 -17.02 -1.55
C LYS A 93 -12.29 -16.71 -2.77
N VAL A 94 -11.06 -17.25 -2.77
CA VAL A 94 -10.19 -17.37 -3.96
C VAL A 94 -9.85 -18.84 -4.17
N GLN A 95 -10.04 -19.34 -5.39
CA GLN A 95 -9.64 -20.68 -5.79
C GLN A 95 -8.63 -20.59 -6.95
N SER A 96 -7.40 -21.01 -6.68
CA SER A 96 -6.35 -21.05 -7.69
C SER A 96 -6.54 -22.18 -8.70
N PRO A 97 -5.84 -22.17 -9.85
CA PRO A 97 -5.87 -23.24 -10.85
C PRO A 97 -5.47 -24.63 -10.31
N LEU A 98 -4.69 -24.69 -9.24
CA LEU A 98 -4.28 -25.91 -8.54
C LEU A 98 -5.24 -26.31 -7.42
N GLU A 99 -6.47 -25.78 -7.45
CA GLU A 99 -7.53 -26.01 -6.48
C GLU A 99 -7.18 -25.62 -5.04
N ARG A 100 -6.16 -24.78 -4.86
CA ARG A 100 -5.87 -24.18 -3.57
C ARG A 100 -6.94 -23.15 -3.26
N VAL A 101 -7.59 -23.31 -2.11
CA VAL A 101 -8.70 -22.46 -1.70
C VAL A 101 -8.28 -21.61 -0.51
N MET A 102 -8.42 -20.30 -0.66
CA MET A 102 -8.36 -19.33 0.42
C MET A 102 -9.76 -18.80 0.70
N LYS A 103 -10.17 -18.74 1.97
CA LYS A 103 -11.46 -18.19 2.39
C LYS A 103 -11.25 -17.03 3.32
N TYR A 104 -12.22 -16.13 3.34
CA TYR A 104 -12.24 -14.93 4.15
C TYR A 104 -13.64 -14.76 4.74
N ASP A 105 -13.72 -14.51 6.03
CA ASP A 105 -14.94 -14.20 6.73
C ASP A 105 -14.85 -12.80 7.33
N TYR A 106 -15.96 -12.06 7.28
CA TYR A 106 -16.04 -10.67 7.72
C TYR A 106 -17.14 -10.52 8.79
N ASP A 107 -16.96 -9.52 9.65
CA ASP A 107 -18.02 -9.13 10.61
C ASP A 107 -19.05 -8.19 9.97
N GLY A 108 -19.99 -7.71 10.80
CA GLY A 108 -21.05 -6.81 10.35
C GLY A 108 -20.57 -5.41 9.93
N ASN A 109 -19.34 -5.03 10.29
CA ASN A 109 -18.71 -3.76 9.95
C ASN A 109 -17.75 -3.89 8.74
N ASN A 110 -17.70 -5.07 8.10
CA ASN A 110 -16.79 -5.44 7.01
C ASN A 110 -15.31 -5.60 7.43
N ASN A 111 -15.02 -5.81 8.70
CA ASN A 111 -13.68 -6.14 9.15
C ASN A 111 -13.42 -7.63 8.88
N LEU A 112 -12.23 -7.97 8.36
CA LEU A 112 -11.81 -9.36 8.15
C LEU A 112 -11.59 -10.04 9.51
N VAL A 113 -12.42 -11.04 9.88
CA VAL A 113 -12.30 -11.74 11.16
C VAL A 113 -11.62 -13.11 11.05
N GLU A 114 -11.66 -13.73 9.88
CA GLU A 114 -10.94 -14.99 9.62
C GLU A 114 -10.41 -15.02 8.19
N ARG A 115 -9.18 -15.52 8.05
CA ARG A 115 -8.59 -15.95 6.78
C ARG A 115 -8.17 -17.40 6.93
N SER A 116 -8.59 -18.28 6.01
CA SER A 116 -8.22 -19.69 6.08
C SER A 116 -7.67 -20.22 4.75
N TYR A 117 -6.71 -21.13 4.86
CA TYR A 117 -6.09 -21.86 3.77
C TYR A 117 -5.89 -23.31 4.18
N ASN A 118 -6.60 -24.24 3.55
CA ASN A 118 -6.73 -25.62 4.00
C ASN A 118 -7.24 -25.64 5.47
N ASP A 119 -6.54 -26.36 6.36
CA ASP A 119 -6.89 -26.46 7.78
C ASP A 119 -6.24 -25.39 8.67
N LYS A 120 -5.53 -24.45 8.06
CA LYS A 120 -4.86 -23.35 8.78
C LYS A 120 -5.70 -22.10 8.74
N LYS A 121 -5.80 -21.44 9.88
CA LYS A 121 -6.58 -20.22 10.06
C LYS A 121 -5.77 -19.13 10.72
N ALA A 122 -5.94 -17.91 10.23
CA ALA A 122 -5.58 -16.70 10.96
C ALA A 122 -6.87 -15.99 11.37
N THR A 123 -6.94 -15.45 12.58
CA THR A 123 -8.11 -14.75 13.10
C THR A 123 -7.77 -13.36 13.58
N TYR A 124 -8.74 -12.46 13.51
CA TYR A 124 -8.59 -11.04 13.83
C TYR A 124 -9.76 -10.62 14.73
N GLU A 125 -9.47 -9.85 15.76
CA GLU A 125 -10.47 -9.28 16.66
C GLU A 125 -10.35 -7.75 16.66
N TYR A 126 -11.48 -7.05 16.68
CA TYR A 126 -11.56 -5.60 16.60
C TYR A 126 -12.31 -5.04 17.79
N ASP A 127 -12.05 -3.80 18.16
CA ASP A 127 -12.83 -3.05 19.14
C ASP A 127 -14.08 -2.41 18.50
N GLU A 128 -14.87 -1.68 19.30
CA GLU A 128 -16.10 -1.01 18.84
C GLU A 128 -15.83 0.14 17.83
N ALA A 129 -14.58 0.59 17.70
CA ALA A 129 -14.14 1.62 16.77
C ALA A 129 -13.44 1.04 15.53
N ASP A 130 -13.57 -0.28 15.30
CA ASP A 130 -12.95 -1.04 14.20
C ASP A 130 -11.39 -1.04 14.22
N ASN A 131 -10.78 -0.77 15.37
CA ASN A 131 -9.34 -0.95 15.52
C ASN A 131 -9.02 -2.42 15.77
N LEU A 132 -8.02 -2.97 15.07
CA LEU A 132 -7.53 -4.35 15.28
C LEU A 132 -6.88 -4.45 16.67
N ILE A 133 -7.50 -5.24 17.58
CA ILE A 133 -6.98 -5.43 18.94
C ILE A 133 -6.22 -6.75 19.12
N LYS A 134 -6.44 -7.73 18.23
CA LYS A 134 -5.76 -9.01 18.30
C LYS A 134 -5.68 -9.69 16.94
N GLU A 135 -4.53 -10.28 16.65
CA GLU A 135 -4.30 -11.18 15.53
C GLU A 135 -3.75 -12.51 16.04
N VAL A 136 -4.28 -13.62 15.52
CA VAL A 136 -3.72 -14.96 15.69
C VAL A 136 -3.37 -15.49 14.30
N SER A 137 -2.09 -15.72 14.05
CA SER A 137 -1.62 -16.23 12.76
C SER A 137 -2.02 -17.70 12.55
N GLU A 138 -1.86 -18.20 11.33
CA GLU A 138 -2.09 -19.61 10.97
C GLU A 138 -1.16 -20.60 11.70
N TYR A 139 -0.18 -20.11 12.44
CA TYR A 139 0.74 -20.90 13.30
C TYR A 139 0.42 -20.78 14.79
N GLY A 140 -0.68 -20.09 15.15
CA GLY A 140 -1.09 -19.86 16.52
C GLY A 140 -0.29 -18.76 17.24
N LEU A 141 0.51 -17.98 16.51
CA LEU A 141 1.24 -16.85 17.08
C LEU A 141 0.25 -15.71 17.30
N THR A 142 0.23 -15.15 18.51
CA THR A 142 -0.72 -14.11 18.90
C THR A 142 0.00 -12.77 19.05
N GLU A 143 -0.58 -11.74 18.44
CA GLU A 143 -0.20 -10.33 18.63
C GLU A 143 -1.40 -9.55 19.13
N THR A 144 -1.18 -8.55 20.01
CA THR A 144 -2.27 -7.72 20.54
C THR A 144 -1.90 -6.25 20.51
N TYR A 145 -2.94 -5.42 20.34
CA TYR A 145 -2.82 -3.99 20.16
C TYR A 145 -3.79 -3.27 21.10
N GLN A 146 -3.41 -2.10 21.60
CA GLN A 146 -4.28 -1.25 22.40
C GLN A 146 -4.25 0.17 21.82
N TYR A 147 -5.35 0.86 21.94
CA TYR A 147 -5.53 2.20 21.39
C TYR A 147 -6.09 3.14 22.46
N ASP A 148 -5.87 4.42 22.30
CA ASP A 148 -6.56 5.46 23.07
C ASP A 148 -7.90 5.86 22.41
N ASP A 149 -8.62 6.77 23.05
CA ASP A 149 -9.92 7.26 22.56
C ASP A 149 -9.84 8.02 21.22
N PHE A 150 -8.64 8.33 20.74
CA PHE A 150 -8.39 8.97 19.44
C PHE A 150 -7.98 7.95 18.36
N GLY A 151 -7.96 6.65 18.67
CA GLY A 151 -7.52 5.58 17.76
C GLY A 151 -6.01 5.51 17.56
N GLN A 152 -5.22 6.15 18.45
CA GLN A 152 -3.75 6.07 18.40
C GLN A 152 -3.30 4.84 19.17
N MET A 153 -2.42 4.02 18.58
CA MET A 153 -1.92 2.79 19.21
C MET A 153 -1.07 3.13 20.43
N THR A 154 -1.50 2.68 21.62
CA THR A 154 -0.79 2.90 22.90
C THR A 154 0.10 1.73 23.29
N SER A 155 -0.19 0.52 22.77
CA SER A 155 0.57 -0.69 23.07
C SER A 155 0.50 -1.70 21.93
N TYR A 156 1.62 -2.38 21.66
CA TYR A 156 1.74 -3.53 20.80
C TYR A 156 2.49 -4.64 21.52
N THR A 157 1.85 -5.79 21.71
CA THR A 157 2.48 -6.97 22.29
C THR A 157 2.69 -8.02 21.21
N LYS A 158 3.96 -8.37 20.97
CA LYS A 158 4.39 -9.39 20.02
C LYS A 158 4.08 -10.80 20.53
N ASN A 159 4.17 -11.76 19.65
CA ASN A 159 3.97 -13.18 19.92
C ASN A 159 4.96 -13.78 20.95
N ASP A 160 6.12 -13.14 21.17
CA ASP A 160 7.11 -13.54 22.20
C ASP A 160 6.82 -12.93 23.58
N GLY A 161 5.72 -12.18 23.71
CA GLY A 161 5.32 -11.47 24.93
C GLY A 161 5.99 -10.10 25.09
N THR A 162 6.88 -9.71 24.18
CA THR A 162 7.50 -8.38 24.23
C THR A 162 6.47 -7.30 23.94
N THR A 163 6.34 -6.33 24.84
CA THR A 163 5.42 -5.19 24.67
C THR A 163 6.18 -3.92 24.34
N ILE A 164 5.72 -3.23 23.31
CA ILE A 164 6.17 -1.90 22.90
C ILE A 164 5.05 -0.91 23.25
N ASN A 165 5.35 0.05 24.13
CA ASN A 165 4.41 1.11 24.46
C ASN A 165 4.70 2.37 23.66
N TYR A 166 3.63 3.10 23.31
CA TYR A 166 3.67 4.34 22.56
C TYR A 166 3.02 5.44 23.38
N SER A 167 3.49 6.66 23.22
CA SER A 167 2.82 7.84 23.74
C SER A 167 2.83 8.96 22.73
N TYR A 168 1.84 9.84 22.83
CA TYR A 168 1.61 10.94 21.89
C TYR A 168 1.38 12.24 22.64
N ASP A 169 1.63 13.36 21.98
CA ASP A 169 1.22 14.66 22.48
C ASP A 169 -0.22 15.01 22.07
N ALA A 170 -0.69 16.17 22.48
CA ALA A 170 -2.05 16.63 22.16
C ALA A 170 -2.31 16.90 20.66
N LEU A 171 -1.26 16.93 19.83
CA LEU A 171 -1.35 17.07 18.37
C LEU A 171 -1.27 15.71 17.66
N GLY A 172 -1.16 14.58 18.41
CA GLY A 172 -1.05 13.25 17.88
C GLY A 172 0.37 12.86 17.41
N ARG A 173 1.38 13.68 17.74
CA ARG A 173 2.77 13.37 17.38
C ARG A 173 3.35 12.37 18.39
N LYS A 174 4.04 11.35 17.90
CA LYS A 174 4.62 10.28 18.72
C LYS A 174 5.73 10.83 19.62
N LEU A 175 5.56 10.74 20.93
CA LEU A 175 6.56 11.12 21.94
C LEU A 175 7.45 9.96 22.36
N SER A 176 6.92 8.72 22.32
CA SER A 176 7.71 7.53 22.63
C SER A 176 7.30 6.30 21.81
N GLU A 177 8.26 5.38 21.63
CA GLU A 177 8.08 4.06 21.05
C GLU A 177 9.04 3.08 21.77
N GLY A 178 8.54 2.32 22.73
CA GLY A 178 9.38 1.52 23.62
C GLY A 178 10.40 2.40 24.34
N THR A 179 11.68 2.18 24.05
CA THR A 179 12.78 2.96 24.65
C THR A 179 13.18 4.19 23.84
N ARG A 180 12.58 4.41 22.67
CA ARG A 180 12.81 5.60 21.87
C ARG A 180 11.99 6.77 22.39
N GLN A 181 12.57 7.98 22.36
CA GLN A 181 11.93 9.23 22.74
C GLN A 181 12.06 10.24 21.61
N PHE A 182 11.02 11.05 21.41
CA PHE A 182 10.98 12.06 20.35
C PHE A 182 10.58 13.41 20.91
N LYS A 183 11.17 14.48 20.38
CA LYS A 183 10.80 15.87 20.71
C LYS A 183 10.58 16.65 19.47
N TYR A 184 9.60 17.51 19.47
CA TYR A 184 9.20 18.35 18.34
C TYR A 184 9.18 19.83 18.73
N ASP A 185 9.31 20.68 17.75
CA ASP A 185 9.02 22.12 17.91
C ASP A 185 7.53 22.44 17.67
N ALA A 186 7.18 23.73 17.73
CA ALA A 186 5.83 24.20 17.50
C ALA A 186 5.37 24.10 16.01
N TYR A 187 6.30 23.83 15.09
CA TYR A 187 6.06 23.72 13.65
C TYR A 187 6.12 22.28 13.15
N ASP A 188 6.02 21.28 14.06
CA ASP A 188 6.07 19.84 13.79
C ASP A 188 7.43 19.30 13.34
N ASN A 189 8.50 20.09 13.46
CA ASN A 189 9.83 19.61 13.16
C ASN A 189 10.34 18.71 14.30
N LEU A 190 10.92 17.54 13.98
CA LEU A 190 11.58 16.66 14.92
C LEU A 190 12.89 17.28 15.42
N LEU A 191 12.96 17.69 16.67
CA LEU A 191 14.16 18.27 17.27
C LEU A 191 15.16 17.24 17.80
N GLU A 192 14.65 16.13 18.31
CA GLU A 192 15.46 15.08 18.92
C GLU A 192 14.80 13.71 18.79
N ALA A 193 15.59 12.72 18.41
CA ALA A 193 15.25 11.29 18.53
C ALA A 193 16.30 10.61 19.42
N ASP A 194 15.88 10.08 20.55
CA ASP A 194 16.76 9.36 21.50
C ASP A 194 16.45 7.85 21.48
N TYR A 195 17.50 7.04 21.53
CA TYR A 195 17.42 5.60 21.70
C TYR A 195 18.47 5.15 22.71
N ASN A 196 18.03 4.72 23.89
CA ASN A 196 18.92 4.27 24.98
C ASN A 196 20.02 5.29 25.34
N ASN A 197 19.66 6.55 25.51
CA ASN A 197 20.54 7.68 25.79
C ASN A 197 21.55 8.01 24.64
N LYS A 198 21.25 7.57 23.45
CA LYS A 198 21.93 7.96 22.21
C LYS A 198 20.99 8.80 21.38
N SER A 199 21.17 10.11 21.39
CA SER A 199 20.27 11.01 20.69
C SER A 199 20.86 11.53 19.37
N VAL A 200 19.99 11.70 18.39
CA VAL A 200 20.23 12.50 17.20
C VAL A 200 19.41 13.77 17.32
N LYS A 201 20.07 14.93 17.10
CA LYS A 201 19.43 16.24 17.20
C LYS A 201 19.42 16.94 15.86
N TYR A 202 18.32 17.64 15.60
CA TYR A 202 18.07 18.36 14.36
C TYR A 202 17.88 19.84 14.64
N THR A 203 18.38 20.68 13.75
CA THR A 203 18.15 22.13 13.77
C THR A 203 17.61 22.55 12.42
N TYR A 204 16.71 23.51 12.40
CA TYR A 204 16.00 23.94 11.21
C TYR A 204 16.15 25.44 10.97
N ASP A 205 16.02 25.88 9.73
CA ASP A 205 15.83 27.28 9.39
C ASP A 205 14.35 27.68 9.49
N LYS A 206 14.07 28.95 9.20
CA LYS A 206 12.71 29.50 9.23
C LYS A 206 11.76 28.93 8.16
N PHE A 207 12.27 28.15 7.24
CA PHE A 207 11.50 27.48 6.18
C PHE A 207 11.36 25.97 6.43
N ASN A 208 11.73 25.50 7.64
CA ASN A 208 11.71 24.10 8.05
C ASN A 208 12.72 23.20 7.29
N ASN A 209 13.76 23.76 6.69
CA ASN A 209 14.85 22.98 6.14
C ASN A 209 15.83 22.60 7.26
N ILE A 210 16.31 21.36 7.28
CA ILE A 210 17.32 20.91 8.24
C ILE A 210 18.63 21.64 7.96
N THR A 211 19.13 22.41 8.93
CA THR A 211 20.41 23.10 8.83
C THR A 211 21.55 22.37 9.52
N LYS A 212 21.22 21.50 10.49
CA LYS A 212 22.22 20.73 11.21
C LYS A 212 21.64 19.43 11.72
N VAL A 213 22.41 18.35 11.62
CA VAL A 213 22.18 17.07 12.28
C VAL A 213 23.38 16.79 13.17
N LYS A 214 23.13 16.47 14.44
CA LYS A 214 24.14 16.07 15.42
C LYS A 214 23.85 14.66 15.89
N ASP A 215 24.80 13.75 15.73
CA ASP A 215 24.67 12.36 16.18
C ASP A 215 25.01 12.18 17.69
N ALA A 216 24.81 10.94 18.19
CA ALA A 216 25.08 10.58 19.57
C ALA A 216 26.59 10.61 19.97
N ASN A 217 27.50 10.72 19.01
CA ASN A 217 28.94 10.81 19.21
C ASN A 217 29.45 12.26 19.04
N ASP A 218 28.54 13.23 19.04
CA ASP A 218 28.81 14.65 18.82
C ASP A 218 29.31 15.02 17.41
N ASN A 219 29.25 14.10 16.44
CA ASN A 219 29.52 14.45 15.05
C ASN A 219 28.39 15.32 14.49
N ASN A 220 28.78 16.32 13.69
CA ASN A 220 27.83 17.24 13.09
C ASN A 220 27.92 17.16 11.57
N VAL A 221 26.74 17.25 10.93
CA VAL A 221 26.60 17.54 9.49
C VAL A 221 25.79 18.82 9.38
N GLU A 222 26.28 19.80 8.64
CA GLU A 222 25.61 21.08 8.44
C GLU A 222 25.19 21.20 6.97
N TYR A 223 24.04 21.83 6.73
CA TYR A 223 23.44 22.00 5.42
C TYR A 223 23.12 23.45 5.16
N LYS A 224 23.37 23.91 3.93
CA LYS A 224 22.88 25.21 3.46
C LYS A 224 21.87 25.05 2.34
N TRP A 225 20.94 25.97 2.29
CA TRP A 225 19.81 25.95 1.36
C TRP A 225 19.69 27.31 0.66
N ASP A 226 19.29 27.28 -0.61
CA ASP A 226 18.91 28.49 -1.33
C ASP A 226 17.44 28.89 -1.02
N ILE A 227 17.03 30.03 -1.53
CA ILE A 227 15.66 30.55 -1.33
C ILE A 227 14.57 29.70 -2.00
N TYR A 228 14.96 28.76 -2.85
CA TYR A 228 14.05 27.84 -3.55
C TYR A 228 13.96 26.46 -2.87
N GLY A 229 14.66 26.25 -1.74
CA GLY A 229 14.68 24.99 -1.02
C GLY A 229 15.62 23.93 -1.64
N ASN A 230 16.59 24.32 -2.47
CA ASN A 230 17.63 23.42 -2.95
C ASN A 230 18.82 23.44 -1.99
N ARG A 231 19.34 22.26 -1.67
CA ARG A 231 20.54 22.16 -0.84
C ARG A 231 21.78 22.60 -1.64
N THR A 232 22.52 23.57 -1.13
CA THR A 232 23.67 24.15 -1.79
C THR A 232 25.03 23.70 -1.22
N GLU A 233 25.05 23.20 0.04
CA GLU A 233 26.27 22.77 0.72
C GLU A 233 25.98 21.69 1.79
N ILE A 234 26.96 20.82 2.05
CA ILE A 234 26.99 19.81 3.13
C ILE A 234 28.28 19.99 3.93
#